data_126a2b528fc4581fdc6c5dda46943c11
#
_entry.id   126a2b528fc4581fdc6c5dda46943c11
#
_cell.length_a   1.000
_cell.length_b   1.000
_cell.length_c   1.000
_cell.angle_alpha   90.00
_cell.angle_beta   90.00
_cell.angle_gamma   90.00
#
_symmetry.space_group_name_H-M   'P 1'
#
loop_
_entity.id
_entity.type
_entity.pdbx_description
1 polymer ?
#
loop_
_entity_poly.entity_id
_entity_poly.type
_entity_poly.pdbx_seq_one_letter_code
_entity_poly.pdbx_strand_id
1 'polypeptide(L)'
;MIVLWIVLGLIGLLLVLLLAAVIRTLLIPGKQSTYRPDPDPERAESYARKLADMVRYETVSVPGEDQREKFLGFHKVLEELFPLVHRELEKTEIDGNLLFYWKGQKSDRPLVLMSHQDVVPAEGTWEHEPFSGDIADGKVWGRGASDTKCSVMAFFQAVEELLAEGYVPAQDVYLSSSCTEEWGGDGCPKLVAELERRGVKPYLVCDEGGGIITEPIGGIHGNFAMVGVFEKGKADVRFTARSGGGHASAPPAHSPVARLAAFVNEIETHPVFQRKMPKEVAAMFETLAPYAGFPLKLVLSNLWLFRPILLKVLPMISAQAGAMIRTTMAFTQMSGSDACNVLPQEASVSANMRFIPHQGMEESLGIVRKLAEKHGLGMEVLAANDYTEPVDIQGEAFRTVQRVIAETFPGCAGSPYVMTGATDSRFYQKICDNVVRFAPVIYGPEQMKGMHGVNENIEYNCLSGAVDYYRNLIKSAGK
;
A
#
# COMPACT_ATOMS: atom_id res chain seq x y z
N MET A 1 -9.31 37.47 -40.74
CA MET A 1 -10.44 37.88 -39.85
C MET A 1 -11.10 36.69 -39.14
N ILE A 2 -11.59 35.65 -39.82
CA ILE A 2 -12.27 34.50 -39.18
C ILE A 2 -11.40 33.82 -38.13
N VAL A 3 -10.12 33.50 -38.43
CA VAL A 3 -9.19 32.87 -37.46
C VAL A 3 -9.02 33.72 -36.19
N LEU A 4 -8.93 35.08 -36.34
CA LEU A 4 -8.82 35.95 -35.17
C LEU A 4 -10.07 35.89 -34.27
N TRP A 5 -11.25 35.90 -34.87
CA TRP A 5 -12.52 35.77 -34.11
C TRP A 5 -12.62 34.41 -33.42
N ILE A 6 -12.17 33.31 -34.05
CA ILE A 6 -12.12 31.98 -33.43
C ILE A 6 -11.15 32.01 -32.24
N VAL A 7 -9.96 32.55 -32.39
CA VAL A 7 -8.96 32.64 -31.29
C VAL A 7 -9.49 33.52 -30.15
N LEU A 8 -10.09 34.67 -30.44
CA LEU A 8 -10.69 35.53 -29.40
C LEU A 8 -11.85 34.84 -28.68
N GLY A 9 -12.68 34.11 -29.43
CA GLY A 9 -13.77 33.30 -28.86
C GLY A 9 -13.25 32.19 -27.93
N LEU A 10 -12.18 31.48 -28.29
CA LEU A 10 -11.55 30.45 -27.45
C LEU A 10 -10.93 31.04 -26.18
N ILE A 11 -10.26 32.20 -26.31
CA ILE A 11 -9.70 32.92 -25.15
C ILE A 11 -10.83 33.37 -24.22
N GLY A 12 -11.93 33.95 -24.77
CA GLY A 12 -13.10 34.34 -24.00
C GLY A 12 -13.73 33.17 -23.25
N LEU A 13 -13.89 32.02 -23.93
CA LEU A 13 -14.40 30.79 -23.30
C LEU A 13 -13.47 30.32 -22.17
N LEU A 14 -12.16 30.31 -22.40
CA LEU A 14 -11.19 29.90 -21.37
C LEU A 14 -11.26 30.82 -20.13
N LEU A 15 -11.39 32.13 -20.32
CA LEU A 15 -11.54 33.09 -19.22
C LEU A 15 -12.82 32.85 -18.43
N VAL A 16 -13.93 32.56 -19.10
CA VAL A 16 -15.21 32.20 -18.42
C VAL A 16 -15.05 30.91 -17.62
N LEU A 17 -14.41 29.87 -18.16
CA LEU A 17 -14.17 28.61 -17.45
C LEU A 17 -13.26 28.81 -16.24
N LEU A 18 -12.21 29.62 -16.37
CA LEU A 18 -11.31 29.96 -15.26
C LEU A 18 -12.06 30.75 -14.17
N LEU A 19 -12.89 31.71 -14.54
CA LEU A 19 -13.70 32.47 -13.60
C LEU A 19 -14.68 31.54 -12.85
N ALA A 20 -15.34 30.63 -13.56
CA ALA A 20 -16.21 29.62 -12.94
C ALA A 20 -15.43 28.72 -11.94
N ALA A 21 -14.22 28.30 -12.31
CA ALA A 21 -13.35 27.53 -11.42
C ALA A 21 -12.95 28.32 -10.17
N VAL A 22 -12.60 29.59 -10.31
CA VAL A 22 -12.28 30.50 -9.19
C VAL A 22 -13.47 30.66 -8.26
N ILE A 23 -14.65 30.96 -8.80
CA ILE A 23 -15.90 31.11 -8.01
C ILE A 23 -16.19 29.84 -7.25
N ARG A 24 -16.16 28.68 -7.93
CA ARG A 24 -16.37 27.36 -7.27
C ARG A 24 -15.37 27.14 -6.13
N THR A 25 -14.10 27.48 -6.33
CA THR A 25 -13.06 27.32 -5.30
C THR A 25 -13.30 28.21 -4.09
N LEU A 26 -13.74 29.45 -4.31
CA LEU A 26 -14.07 30.40 -3.22
C LEU A 26 -15.29 29.95 -2.41
N LEU A 27 -16.24 29.25 -3.02
CA LEU A 27 -17.41 28.69 -2.36
C LEU A 27 -17.08 27.45 -1.50
N ILE A 28 -15.96 26.79 -1.71
CA ILE A 28 -15.52 25.67 -0.88
C ILE A 28 -14.84 26.24 0.37
N PRO A 29 -15.35 25.99 1.60
CA PRO A 29 -14.68 26.47 2.82
C PRO A 29 -13.32 25.82 2.97
N GLY A 30 -12.33 26.61 3.39
CA GLY A 30 -11.02 26.08 3.80
C GLY A 30 -11.17 25.24 5.06
N LYS A 31 -10.39 24.16 5.15
CA LYS A 31 -10.33 23.29 6.33
C LYS A 31 -8.89 23.16 6.80
N GLN A 32 -8.72 22.73 8.04
CA GLN A 32 -7.43 22.38 8.62
C GLN A 32 -7.55 20.99 9.25
N SER A 33 -6.53 20.16 9.06
CA SER A 33 -6.42 18.92 9.83
C SER A 33 -5.99 19.27 11.24
N THR A 34 -6.86 18.98 12.20
CA THR A 34 -6.64 19.30 13.61
C THR A 34 -6.36 18.09 14.47
N TYR A 35 -6.39 16.90 13.87
CA TYR A 35 -6.14 15.67 14.60
C TYR A 35 -4.75 15.69 15.26
N ARG A 36 -4.74 15.33 16.54
CA ARG A 36 -3.55 15.04 17.33
C ARG A 36 -3.75 13.70 18.03
N PRO A 37 -2.70 12.90 18.22
CA PRO A 37 -2.78 11.66 19.01
C PRO A 37 -3.30 11.92 20.41
N ASP A 38 -3.92 10.90 21.00
CA ASP A 38 -4.41 10.95 22.37
C ASP A 38 -3.26 11.22 23.35
N PRO A 39 -3.40 12.19 24.26
CA PRO A 39 -2.37 12.49 25.23
C PRO A 39 -2.35 11.54 26.46
N ASP A 40 -3.11 10.41 26.49
CA ASP A 40 -3.03 9.44 27.58
C ASP A 40 -1.66 8.70 27.57
N PRO A 41 -0.66 9.17 28.34
CA PRO A 41 0.67 8.59 28.29
C PRO A 41 0.75 7.20 28.91
N GLU A 42 -0.05 6.89 29.93
CA GLU A 42 0.00 5.60 30.62
C GLU A 42 -0.52 4.48 29.72
N ARG A 43 -1.62 4.74 29.03
CA ARG A 43 -2.19 3.80 28.06
C ARG A 43 -1.25 3.60 26.88
N ALA A 44 -0.71 4.67 26.30
CA ALA A 44 0.21 4.64 25.18
C ALA A 44 1.50 3.87 25.53
N GLU A 45 2.09 4.12 26.71
CA GLU A 45 3.27 3.39 27.17
C GLU A 45 2.99 1.89 27.43
N SER A 46 1.81 1.54 27.93
CA SER A 46 1.41 0.14 28.11
C SER A 46 1.43 -0.60 26.77
N TYR A 47 0.89 0.01 25.72
CA TYR A 47 0.90 -0.58 24.37
C TYR A 47 2.30 -0.57 23.74
N ALA A 48 3.09 0.48 24.00
CA ALA A 48 4.49 0.54 23.57
C ALA A 48 5.31 -0.63 24.13
N ARG A 49 5.12 -0.99 25.39
CA ARG A 49 5.80 -2.15 26.01
C ARG A 49 5.42 -3.46 25.33
N LYS A 50 4.13 -3.68 25.04
CA LYS A 50 3.67 -4.87 24.31
C LYS A 50 4.26 -4.93 22.90
N LEU A 51 4.25 -3.80 22.17
CA LEU A 51 4.89 -3.71 20.86
C LEU A 51 6.39 -3.97 20.93
N ALA A 52 7.07 -3.42 21.93
CA ALA A 52 8.50 -3.62 22.16
C ALA A 52 8.82 -5.12 22.38
N ASP A 53 8.00 -5.83 23.17
CA ASP A 53 8.17 -7.27 23.39
C ASP A 53 7.97 -8.06 22.09
N MET A 54 7.00 -7.67 21.25
CA MET A 54 6.81 -8.26 19.93
C MET A 54 8.00 -7.97 18.98
N VAL A 55 8.57 -6.76 19.02
CA VAL A 55 9.74 -6.37 18.20
C VAL A 55 10.98 -7.15 18.62
N ARG A 56 11.21 -7.38 19.92
CA ARG A 56 12.34 -8.17 20.44
C ARG A 56 12.38 -9.59 19.91
N TYR A 57 11.24 -10.13 19.54
CA TYR A 57 11.22 -11.44 18.91
C TYR A 57 11.43 -11.31 17.38
N GLU A 58 12.60 -11.79 16.91
CA GLU A 58 12.95 -11.76 15.50
C GLU A 58 12.03 -12.66 14.67
N THR A 59 11.31 -12.07 13.71
CA THR A 59 10.42 -12.78 12.79
C THR A 59 10.80 -12.53 11.31
N VAL A 60 12.10 -12.41 11.02
CA VAL A 60 12.59 -12.30 9.63
C VAL A 60 12.15 -13.53 8.84
N SER A 61 11.48 -13.33 7.73
CA SER A 61 11.08 -14.38 6.79
C SER A 61 11.98 -14.36 5.55
N VAL A 62 12.36 -15.56 5.07
CA VAL A 62 13.24 -15.72 3.92
C VAL A 62 12.67 -16.80 2.98
N PRO A 63 12.61 -16.55 1.66
CA PRO A 63 12.12 -17.52 0.69
C PRO A 63 12.92 -18.84 0.73
N GLY A 64 12.20 -19.96 0.72
CA GLY A 64 12.80 -21.29 0.62
C GLY A 64 13.33 -21.88 1.93
N GLU A 65 13.18 -21.19 3.06
CA GLU A 65 13.50 -21.69 4.38
C GLU A 65 12.25 -22.13 5.15
N ASP A 66 12.34 -23.26 5.85
CA ASP A 66 11.31 -23.65 6.83
C ASP A 66 11.52 -22.86 8.13
N GLN A 67 10.66 -21.88 8.37
CA GLN A 67 10.77 -20.98 9.52
C GLN A 67 9.62 -21.15 10.49
N ARG A 68 8.84 -22.22 10.36
CA ARG A 68 7.66 -22.48 11.18
C ARG A 68 7.92 -22.37 12.67
N GLU A 69 9.00 -23.01 13.17
CA GLU A 69 9.36 -22.99 14.60
C GLU A 69 9.60 -21.56 15.13
N LYS A 70 10.18 -20.67 14.32
CA LYS A 70 10.36 -19.25 14.64
C LYS A 70 8.98 -18.60 14.91
N PHE A 71 8.02 -18.79 14.03
CA PHE A 71 6.69 -18.21 14.20
C PHE A 71 5.91 -18.85 15.33
N LEU A 72 6.02 -20.16 15.56
CA LEU A 72 5.46 -20.82 16.74
C LEU A 72 6.03 -20.25 18.05
N GLY A 73 7.30 -19.84 18.05
CA GLY A 73 7.89 -19.13 19.18
C GLY A 73 7.28 -17.73 19.38
N PHE A 74 7.08 -16.98 18.30
CA PHE A 74 6.41 -15.67 18.34
C PHE A 74 4.95 -15.77 18.82
N HIS A 75 4.24 -16.85 18.46
CA HIS A 75 2.86 -17.07 18.92
C HIS A 75 2.78 -17.24 20.45
N LYS A 76 3.83 -17.72 21.12
CA LYS A 76 3.88 -17.76 22.59
C LYS A 76 3.99 -16.35 23.17
N VAL A 77 4.74 -15.46 22.53
CA VAL A 77 4.79 -14.05 22.93
C VAL A 77 3.40 -13.41 22.81
N LEU A 78 2.68 -13.66 21.71
CA LEU A 78 1.30 -13.19 21.55
C LEU A 78 0.36 -13.76 22.62
N GLU A 79 0.51 -15.03 22.98
CA GLU A 79 -0.30 -15.68 24.03
C GLU A 79 -0.06 -15.06 25.41
N GLU A 80 1.19 -14.72 25.74
CA GLU A 80 1.54 -14.04 26.99
C GLU A 80 0.99 -12.60 27.03
N LEU A 81 1.04 -11.87 25.90
CA LEU A 81 0.58 -10.49 25.83
C LEU A 81 -0.93 -10.33 25.73
N PHE A 82 -1.64 -11.33 25.14
CA PHE A 82 -3.08 -11.30 24.86
C PHE A 82 -3.78 -12.61 25.31
N PRO A 83 -3.78 -12.89 26.62
CA PRO A 83 -4.26 -14.17 27.15
C PRO A 83 -5.77 -14.40 26.97
N LEU A 84 -6.61 -13.33 26.95
CA LEU A 84 -8.03 -13.49 26.72
C LEU A 84 -8.32 -13.87 25.26
N VAL A 85 -7.63 -13.27 24.29
CA VAL A 85 -7.75 -13.64 22.88
C VAL A 85 -7.46 -15.13 22.70
N HIS A 86 -6.37 -15.62 23.29
CA HIS A 86 -5.98 -17.03 23.16
C HIS A 86 -6.89 -18.01 23.92
N ARG A 87 -7.54 -17.56 24.99
CA ARG A 87 -8.44 -18.39 25.78
C ARG A 87 -9.86 -18.45 25.22
N GLU A 88 -10.38 -17.31 24.71
CA GLU A 88 -11.79 -17.16 24.36
C GLU A 88 -12.08 -17.36 22.87
N LEU A 89 -11.08 -17.18 21.99
CA LEU A 89 -11.25 -17.33 20.55
C LEU A 89 -10.78 -18.71 20.07
N GLU A 90 -11.41 -19.23 19.02
CA GLU A 90 -10.93 -20.43 18.34
C GLU A 90 -9.68 -20.11 17.52
N LYS A 91 -8.53 -20.66 17.95
CA LYS A 91 -7.25 -20.51 17.28
C LYS A 91 -7.03 -21.62 16.27
N THR A 92 -6.64 -21.27 15.06
CA THR A 92 -6.15 -22.16 14.02
C THR A 92 -4.76 -21.70 13.58
N GLU A 93 -3.79 -22.61 13.62
CA GLU A 93 -2.43 -22.36 13.15
C GLU A 93 -2.19 -23.18 11.88
N ILE A 94 -1.67 -22.55 10.83
CA ILE A 94 -1.40 -23.18 9.54
C ILE A 94 0.02 -22.79 9.10
N ASP A 95 0.99 -23.67 9.29
CA ASP A 95 2.38 -23.50 8.88
C ASP A 95 2.99 -22.16 9.37
N GLY A 96 2.76 -21.79 10.63
CA GLY A 96 3.23 -20.53 11.22
C GLY A 96 2.29 -19.33 11.00
N ASN A 97 1.21 -19.49 10.24
CA ASN A 97 0.20 -18.46 10.08
C ASN A 97 -0.92 -18.63 11.12
N LEU A 98 -1.52 -17.51 11.53
CA LEU A 98 -2.57 -17.47 12.55
C LEU A 98 -3.92 -17.06 11.98
N LEU A 99 -4.96 -17.80 12.39
CA LEU A 99 -6.35 -17.43 12.21
C LEU A 99 -7.09 -17.61 13.51
N PHE A 100 -7.64 -16.53 14.08
CA PHE A 100 -8.53 -16.59 15.23
C PHE A 100 -9.96 -16.31 14.80
N TYR A 101 -10.90 -17.05 15.36
CA TYR A 101 -12.33 -16.87 15.13
C TYR A 101 -13.03 -16.46 16.42
N TRP A 102 -13.63 -15.28 16.42
CA TRP A 102 -14.48 -14.76 17.48
C TRP A 102 -15.93 -14.80 17.03
N LYS A 103 -16.69 -15.71 17.61
CA LYS A 103 -18.10 -15.92 17.30
C LYS A 103 -18.93 -14.70 17.70
N GLY A 104 -19.65 -14.13 16.73
CA GLY A 104 -20.62 -13.06 16.93
C GLY A 104 -22.03 -13.56 17.14
N GLN A 105 -22.96 -12.61 17.22
CA GLN A 105 -24.40 -12.89 17.29
C GLN A 105 -24.94 -13.38 15.94
N LYS A 106 -24.31 -12.99 14.83
CA LYS A 106 -24.62 -13.34 13.45
C LYS A 106 -23.35 -13.63 12.65
N SER A 107 -23.50 -14.36 11.54
CA SER A 107 -22.40 -14.80 10.67
C SER A 107 -22.59 -14.39 9.20
N ASP A 108 -23.55 -13.50 8.92
CA ASP A 108 -23.91 -13.12 7.55
C ASP A 108 -23.01 -12.02 6.98
N ARG A 109 -22.31 -11.26 7.83
CA ARG A 109 -21.42 -10.15 7.43
C ARG A 109 -20.11 -10.17 8.25
N PRO A 110 -19.29 -11.24 8.16
CA PRO A 110 -18.07 -11.36 8.94
C PRO A 110 -17.07 -10.24 8.65
N LEU A 111 -16.35 -9.83 9.71
CA LEU A 111 -15.23 -8.88 9.63
C LEU A 111 -13.91 -9.66 9.73
N VAL A 112 -12.96 -9.36 8.86
CA VAL A 112 -11.57 -9.83 8.98
C VAL A 112 -10.66 -8.64 9.27
N LEU A 113 -9.92 -8.71 10.36
CA LEU A 113 -8.81 -7.83 10.69
C LEU A 113 -7.53 -8.59 10.42
N MET A 114 -6.65 -8.03 9.60
CA MET A 114 -5.43 -8.73 9.23
C MET A 114 -4.21 -7.84 9.21
N SER A 115 -3.06 -8.45 9.38
CA SER A 115 -1.73 -7.87 9.21
C SER A 115 -0.71 -9.00 9.30
N HIS A 116 0.45 -8.85 8.68
CA HIS A 116 1.49 -9.87 8.73
C HIS A 116 2.33 -9.78 10.02
N GLN A 117 2.99 -10.88 10.37
CA GLN A 117 3.84 -11.01 11.55
C GLN A 117 5.32 -11.13 11.21
N ASP A 118 5.65 -11.41 9.95
CA ASP A 118 7.02 -11.44 9.46
C ASP A 118 7.57 -10.04 9.21
N VAL A 119 8.86 -9.96 9.02
CA VAL A 119 9.60 -8.73 8.74
C VAL A 119 10.74 -8.99 7.75
N VAL A 120 11.13 -7.97 6.99
CA VAL A 120 12.33 -8.03 6.13
C VAL A 120 13.60 -8.10 6.97
N PRO A 121 14.74 -8.61 6.39
CA PRO A 121 16.05 -8.55 7.04
C PRO A 121 16.43 -7.13 7.47
N ALA A 122 17.18 -7.04 8.56
CA ALA A 122 17.63 -5.78 9.14
C ALA A 122 19.13 -5.57 8.84
N GLU A 123 19.44 -5.13 7.64
CA GLU A 123 20.80 -4.82 7.20
C GLU A 123 21.19 -3.37 7.52
N GLY A 124 22.49 -3.07 7.46
CA GLY A 124 23.02 -1.72 7.64
C GLY A 124 23.37 -1.35 9.08
N THR A 125 23.64 -0.07 9.33
CA THR A 125 24.00 0.45 10.65
C THR A 125 22.78 1.13 11.28
N TRP A 126 22.41 0.69 12.47
CA TRP A 126 21.26 1.16 13.21
C TRP A 126 21.68 1.99 14.43
N GLU A 127 20.91 3.00 14.79
CA GLU A 127 21.06 3.78 16.02
C GLU A 127 20.57 3.01 17.25
N HIS A 128 19.48 2.25 17.08
CA HIS A 128 18.95 1.27 18.02
C HIS A 128 19.01 -0.11 17.36
N GLU A 129 19.50 -1.11 18.06
CA GLU A 129 19.59 -2.48 17.53
C GLU A 129 18.23 -2.95 17.00
N PRO A 130 18.17 -3.56 15.79
CA PRO A 130 16.92 -3.82 15.05
C PRO A 130 15.87 -4.61 15.83
N PHE A 131 16.31 -5.45 16.77
CA PHE A 131 15.42 -6.28 17.59
C PHE A 131 15.57 -5.97 19.10
N SER A 132 15.98 -4.75 19.45
CA SER A 132 16.04 -4.32 20.86
C SER A 132 14.66 -4.02 21.45
N GLY A 133 13.72 -3.54 20.60
CA GLY A 133 12.46 -3.02 21.08
C GLY A 133 12.67 -1.87 22.06
N ASP A 134 13.64 -1.00 21.80
CA ASP A 134 13.91 0.15 22.65
C ASP A 134 12.73 1.13 22.63
N ILE A 135 12.38 1.62 23.82
CA ILE A 135 11.39 2.68 23.98
C ILE A 135 12.15 3.94 24.37
N ALA A 136 12.35 4.84 23.42
CA ALA A 136 13.09 6.08 23.59
C ALA A 136 12.48 7.21 22.76
N ASP A 137 12.60 8.44 23.23
CA ASP A 137 12.16 9.67 22.52
C ASP A 137 10.70 9.64 22.05
N GLY A 138 9.81 8.99 22.83
CA GLY A 138 8.40 8.86 22.48
C GLY A 138 8.09 7.80 21.42
N LYS A 139 9.06 6.92 21.09
CA LYS A 139 8.98 5.92 20.03
C LYS A 139 9.31 4.52 20.52
N VAL A 140 8.78 3.52 19.80
CA VAL A 140 9.26 2.14 19.83
C VAL A 140 10.15 1.95 18.61
N TRP A 141 11.41 1.56 18.85
CA TRP A 141 12.40 1.36 17.81
C TRP A 141 12.60 -0.11 17.50
N GLY A 142 12.76 -0.42 16.24
CA GLY A 142 13.16 -1.74 15.76
C GLY A 142 12.41 -2.19 14.52
N ARG A 143 12.92 -3.22 13.86
CA ARG A 143 12.35 -3.84 12.66
C ARG A 143 10.97 -4.44 12.96
N GLY A 144 9.97 -4.05 12.19
CA GLY A 144 8.57 -4.44 12.38
C GLY A 144 7.79 -3.50 13.32
N ALA A 145 8.42 -2.46 13.89
CA ALA A 145 7.72 -1.51 14.74
C ALA A 145 6.62 -0.75 13.98
N SER A 146 6.87 -0.37 12.73
CA SER A 146 5.91 0.30 11.84
C SER A 146 5.35 -0.63 10.76
N ASP A 147 6.13 -1.60 10.31
CA ASP A 147 5.77 -2.56 9.26
C ASP A 147 5.90 -4.00 9.76
N THR A 148 4.91 -4.64 10.41
CA THR A 148 3.61 -4.07 10.75
C THR A 148 3.11 -4.66 12.08
N LYS A 149 4.06 -5.05 12.99
CA LYS A 149 3.70 -5.58 14.32
C LYS A 149 2.83 -4.60 15.14
N CYS A 150 2.92 -3.29 14.87
CA CYS A 150 2.05 -2.30 15.51
C CYS A 150 0.55 -2.56 15.18
N SER A 151 0.23 -2.96 13.95
CA SER A 151 -1.13 -3.30 13.56
C SER A 151 -1.60 -4.60 14.21
N VAL A 152 -0.73 -5.64 14.23
CA VAL A 152 -1.01 -6.89 14.96
C VAL A 152 -1.28 -6.60 16.43
N MET A 153 -0.40 -5.85 17.09
CA MET A 153 -0.56 -5.42 18.49
C MET A 153 -1.90 -4.70 18.68
N ALA A 154 -2.24 -3.77 17.79
CA ALA A 154 -3.43 -2.93 17.97
C ALA A 154 -4.74 -3.70 17.86
N PHE A 155 -4.90 -4.59 16.86
CA PHE A 155 -6.16 -5.34 16.77
C PHE A 155 -6.24 -6.47 17.80
N PHE A 156 -5.13 -7.12 18.21
CA PHE A 156 -5.14 -8.06 19.32
C PHE A 156 -5.52 -7.35 20.62
N GLN A 157 -4.94 -6.19 20.90
CA GLN A 157 -5.25 -5.39 22.08
C GLN A 157 -6.71 -4.92 22.09
N ALA A 158 -7.24 -4.51 20.94
CA ALA A 158 -8.64 -4.11 20.80
C ALA A 158 -9.59 -5.26 21.18
N VAL A 159 -9.30 -6.47 20.72
CA VAL A 159 -10.09 -7.66 21.04
C VAL A 159 -9.90 -8.06 22.50
N GLU A 160 -8.66 -8.04 23.03
CA GLU A 160 -8.37 -8.32 24.45
C GLU A 160 -9.18 -7.43 25.38
N GLU A 161 -9.25 -6.13 25.12
CA GLU A 161 -10.04 -5.18 25.91
C GLU A 161 -11.55 -5.42 25.79
N LEU A 162 -12.05 -5.69 24.58
CA LEU A 162 -13.46 -5.98 24.37
C LEU A 162 -13.88 -7.27 25.07
N LEU A 163 -13.03 -8.28 25.08
CA LEU A 163 -13.26 -9.52 25.84
C LEU A 163 -13.27 -9.27 27.36
N ALA A 164 -12.35 -8.45 27.86
CA ALA A 164 -12.31 -8.04 29.26
C ALA A 164 -13.57 -7.29 29.70
N GLU A 165 -14.20 -6.55 28.77
CA GLU A 165 -15.48 -5.87 28.96
C GLU A 165 -16.70 -6.82 28.87
N GLY A 166 -16.49 -8.09 28.51
CA GLY A 166 -17.57 -9.05 28.24
C GLY A 166 -18.37 -8.74 26.97
N TYR A 167 -17.78 -8.01 26.02
CA TYR A 167 -18.42 -7.64 24.77
C TYR A 167 -18.60 -8.86 23.86
N VAL A 168 -19.76 -8.96 23.21
CA VAL A 168 -20.03 -9.96 22.16
C VAL A 168 -20.28 -9.21 20.86
N PRO A 169 -19.50 -9.46 19.79
CA PRO A 169 -19.66 -8.74 18.53
C PRO A 169 -20.98 -9.06 17.84
N ALA A 170 -21.54 -8.09 17.10
CA ALA A 170 -22.79 -8.28 16.36
C ALA A 170 -22.61 -9.24 15.18
N GLN A 171 -21.43 -9.29 14.60
CA GLN A 171 -21.04 -10.17 13.49
C GLN A 171 -19.80 -10.97 13.88
N ASP A 172 -19.58 -12.09 13.24
CA ASP A 172 -18.35 -12.87 13.40
C ASP A 172 -17.12 -12.01 13.07
N VAL A 173 -16.06 -12.17 13.87
CA VAL A 173 -14.78 -11.48 13.65
C VAL A 173 -13.67 -12.50 13.50
N TYR A 174 -12.84 -12.31 12.51
CA TYR A 174 -11.64 -13.10 12.30
C TYR A 174 -10.40 -12.20 12.46
N LEU A 175 -9.39 -12.69 13.19
CA LEU A 175 -8.05 -12.09 13.22
C LEU A 175 -7.15 -12.98 12.37
N SER A 176 -6.50 -12.43 11.36
CA SER A 176 -5.68 -13.16 10.42
C SER A 176 -4.27 -12.58 10.38
N SER A 177 -3.25 -13.42 10.54
CA SER A 177 -1.86 -12.96 10.49
C SER A 177 -0.99 -13.96 9.76
N SER A 178 -0.47 -13.56 8.61
CA SER A 178 0.46 -14.36 7.79
C SER A 178 1.91 -14.17 8.25
N CYS A 179 2.75 -15.09 7.83
CA CYS A 179 4.18 -15.10 8.18
C CYS A 179 5.12 -15.10 6.96
N THR A 180 4.60 -14.74 5.79
CA THR A 180 5.35 -14.75 4.52
C THR A 180 4.97 -13.60 3.59
N GLU A 181 4.43 -12.49 4.12
CA GLU A 181 3.99 -11.34 3.34
C GLU A 181 5.18 -10.70 2.62
N GLU A 182 6.28 -10.46 3.32
CA GLU A 182 7.43 -9.65 2.91
C GLU A 182 8.11 -10.14 1.62
N TRP A 183 7.93 -11.40 1.29
CA TRP A 183 8.42 -11.96 0.03
C TRP A 183 7.31 -12.52 -0.87
N GLY A 184 6.04 -12.34 -0.50
CA GLY A 184 4.88 -12.77 -1.27
C GLY A 184 4.71 -14.29 -1.28
N GLY A 185 4.92 -14.94 -0.14
CA GLY A 185 4.79 -16.38 0.05
C GLY A 185 3.35 -16.88 0.07
N ASP A 186 3.19 -18.14 0.47
CA ASP A 186 1.90 -18.85 0.43
C ASP A 186 1.12 -18.80 1.75
N GLY A 187 1.60 -18.06 2.74
CA GLY A 187 0.97 -17.97 4.06
C GLY A 187 -0.46 -17.45 4.00
N CYS A 188 -0.66 -16.25 3.46
CA CYS A 188 -1.99 -15.68 3.30
C CYS A 188 -2.91 -16.51 2.36
N PRO A 189 -2.46 -17.02 1.20
CA PRO A 189 -3.24 -17.98 0.41
C PRO A 189 -3.77 -19.17 1.20
N LYS A 190 -3.01 -19.73 2.14
CA LYS A 190 -3.45 -20.83 3.02
C LYS A 190 -4.55 -20.40 3.99
N LEU A 191 -4.45 -19.18 4.56
CA LEU A 191 -5.48 -18.63 5.44
C LEU A 191 -6.78 -18.38 4.67
N VAL A 192 -6.71 -17.84 3.45
CA VAL A 192 -7.88 -17.64 2.57
C VAL A 192 -8.51 -18.98 2.20
N ALA A 193 -7.71 -20.00 1.85
CA ALA A 193 -8.22 -21.33 1.53
C ALA A 193 -8.94 -21.97 2.74
N GLU A 194 -8.47 -21.74 3.95
CA GLU A 194 -9.14 -22.21 5.17
C GLU A 194 -10.50 -21.52 5.38
N LEU A 195 -10.57 -20.20 5.16
CA LEU A 195 -11.84 -19.46 5.22
C LEU A 195 -12.83 -19.96 4.14
N GLU A 196 -12.36 -20.22 2.92
CA GLU A 196 -13.18 -20.82 1.85
C GLU A 196 -13.68 -22.19 2.26
N ARG A 197 -12.82 -23.04 2.84
CA ARG A 197 -13.19 -24.38 3.32
C ARG A 197 -14.27 -24.32 4.40
N ARG A 198 -14.26 -23.27 5.24
CA ARG A 198 -15.30 -22.99 6.26
C ARG A 198 -16.56 -22.35 5.66
N GLY A 199 -16.55 -21.98 4.38
CA GLY A 199 -17.67 -21.29 3.72
C GLY A 199 -17.81 -19.82 4.15
N VAL A 200 -16.76 -19.22 4.69
CA VAL A 200 -16.76 -17.84 5.18
C VAL A 200 -16.65 -16.89 4.00
N LYS A 201 -17.57 -15.92 3.91
CA LYS A 201 -17.54 -14.81 2.97
C LYS A 201 -17.49 -13.50 3.74
N PRO A 202 -16.31 -12.92 3.94
CA PRO A 202 -16.18 -11.68 4.68
C PRO A 202 -16.97 -10.54 4.01
N TYR A 203 -17.63 -9.72 4.82
CA TYR A 203 -18.24 -8.48 4.36
C TYR A 203 -17.19 -7.37 4.19
N LEU A 204 -16.22 -7.33 5.09
CA LEU A 204 -15.12 -6.37 5.09
C LEU A 204 -13.85 -7.05 5.56
N VAL A 205 -12.77 -6.82 4.81
CA VAL A 205 -11.40 -7.14 5.21
C VAL A 205 -10.64 -5.84 5.39
N CYS A 206 -9.99 -5.67 6.54
CA CYS A 206 -9.14 -4.51 6.83
C CYS A 206 -7.71 -4.99 7.08
N ASP A 207 -6.81 -4.65 6.18
CA ASP A 207 -5.39 -4.96 6.21
C ASP A 207 -4.56 -3.70 6.50
N GLU A 208 -3.26 -3.86 6.62
CA GLU A 208 -2.26 -2.81 6.64
C GLU A 208 -2.14 -2.11 5.26
N GLY A 209 -1.15 -1.21 5.08
CA GLY A 209 -0.72 -0.63 3.81
C GLY A 209 -1.24 0.78 3.49
N GLY A 210 -2.32 1.25 4.09
CA GLY A 210 -2.69 2.65 4.23
C GLY A 210 -2.35 3.12 5.65
N GLY A 211 -2.75 4.35 6.01
CA GLY A 211 -2.49 4.84 7.36
C GLY A 211 -2.84 6.30 7.54
N ILE A 212 -2.56 6.85 8.70
CA ILE A 212 -2.65 8.29 8.95
C ILE A 212 -1.33 8.92 8.49
N ILE A 213 -1.35 9.50 7.29
CA ILE A 213 -0.16 10.06 6.66
C ILE A 213 -0.03 11.54 6.99
N THR A 214 1.14 11.94 7.50
CA THR A 214 1.47 13.34 7.70
C THR A 214 1.87 13.96 6.37
N GLU A 215 1.17 15.01 5.95
CA GLU A 215 1.43 15.75 4.71
C GLU A 215 1.44 14.85 3.44
N PRO A 216 0.33 14.17 3.11
CA PRO A 216 0.27 13.19 2.01
C PRO A 216 0.56 13.77 0.63
N ILE A 217 0.39 15.08 0.47
CA ILE A 217 0.70 15.83 -0.76
C ILE A 217 1.38 17.15 -0.35
N GLY A 218 2.45 17.54 -1.02
CA GLY A 218 3.14 18.79 -0.77
C GLY A 218 2.20 20.01 -0.83
N GLY A 219 2.23 20.84 0.22
CA GLY A 219 1.34 21.99 0.38
C GLY A 219 -0.02 21.67 1.03
N ILE A 220 -0.23 20.43 1.51
CA ILE A 220 -1.37 20.03 2.32
C ILE A 220 -0.82 19.55 3.68
N HIS A 221 -1.00 20.36 4.71
CA HIS A 221 -0.40 20.15 6.03
C HIS A 221 -1.36 19.45 7.00
N GLY A 222 -0.81 18.58 7.83
CA GLY A 222 -1.52 17.82 8.87
C GLY A 222 -1.63 16.33 8.59
N ASN A 223 -2.44 15.65 9.39
CA ASN A 223 -2.63 14.20 9.37
C ASN A 223 -3.91 13.82 8.63
N PHE A 224 -3.82 12.86 7.71
CA PHE A 224 -4.93 12.40 6.87
C PHE A 224 -4.98 10.89 6.85
N ALA A 225 -6.15 10.30 7.09
CA ALA A 225 -6.35 8.87 7.01
C ALA A 225 -6.48 8.43 5.54
N MET A 226 -5.41 7.89 4.99
CA MET A 226 -5.31 7.41 3.62
C MET A 226 -5.68 5.93 3.56
N VAL A 227 -6.90 5.64 3.09
CA VAL A 227 -7.44 4.28 3.02
C VAL A 227 -7.20 3.69 1.64
N GLY A 228 -6.36 2.68 1.54
CA GLY A 228 -6.08 1.95 0.30
C GLY A 228 -7.31 1.20 -0.19
N VAL A 229 -7.76 1.51 -1.40
CA VAL A 229 -8.99 0.94 -1.98
C VAL A 229 -8.72 -0.01 -3.13
N PHE A 230 -7.52 -0.04 -3.65
CA PHE A 230 -6.98 -1.08 -4.54
C PHE A 230 -5.45 -1.02 -4.57
N GLU A 231 -4.85 -2.10 -5.01
CA GLU A 231 -3.41 -2.23 -5.23
C GLU A 231 -3.10 -2.35 -6.71
N LYS A 232 -1.96 -1.80 -7.12
CA LYS A 232 -1.42 -2.03 -8.46
C LYS A 232 -0.95 -3.48 -8.60
N GLY A 233 -1.18 -4.06 -9.78
CA GLY A 233 -0.59 -5.34 -10.13
C GLY A 233 0.93 -5.26 -10.25
N LYS A 234 1.59 -6.41 -10.29
CA LYS A 234 3.06 -6.53 -10.40
C LYS A 234 3.43 -7.53 -11.49
N ALA A 235 4.50 -7.27 -12.24
CA ALA A 235 5.21 -8.31 -12.96
C ALA A 235 6.72 -8.06 -12.92
N ASP A 236 7.47 -9.16 -12.84
CA ASP A 236 8.90 -9.19 -13.07
C ASP A 236 9.14 -9.80 -14.46
N VAL A 237 9.78 -9.03 -15.34
CA VAL A 237 9.92 -9.37 -16.76
C VAL A 237 11.39 -9.30 -17.16
N ARG A 238 11.87 -10.33 -17.87
CA ARG A 238 13.22 -10.35 -18.42
C ARG A 238 13.19 -10.22 -19.95
N PHE A 239 14.04 -9.36 -20.47
CA PHE A 239 14.25 -9.16 -21.91
C PHE A 239 15.65 -9.65 -22.26
N THR A 240 15.74 -10.46 -23.33
CA THR A 240 16.97 -11.13 -23.73
C THR A 240 17.30 -10.82 -25.18
N ALA A 241 18.54 -10.39 -25.43
CA ALA A 241 19.11 -10.22 -26.75
C ALA A 241 20.16 -11.30 -27.00
N ARG A 242 20.10 -11.98 -28.16
CA ARG A 242 21.04 -13.02 -28.52
C ARG A 242 21.82 -12.68 -29.78
N SER A 243 23.07 -13.18 -29.87
CA SER A 243 23.94 -13.06 -31.02
C SER A 243 24.87 -14.30 -31.19
N GLY A 244 25.69 -14.32 -32.21
CA GLY A 244 26.74 -15.33 -32.31
C GLY A 244 27.95 -15.09 -31.38
N GLY A 245 27.97 -13.98 -30.61
CA GLY A 245 29.17 -13.58 -29.86
C GLY A 245 30.28 -13.09 -30.78
N GLY A 246 31.52 -13.07 -30.27
CA GLY A 246 32.71 -12.75 -31.04
C GLY A 246 33.70 -11.82 -30.34
N HIS A 247 34.76 -11.47 -31.09
CA HIS A 247 35.79 -10.57 -30.59
C HIS A 247 35.34 -9.08 -30.68
N ALA A 248 35.49 -8.30 -29.64
CA ALA A 248 35.01 -6.92 -29.58
C ALA A 248 35.69 -5.95 -30.55
N SER A 249 36.83 -6.33 -31.18
CA SER A 249 37.52 -5.48 -32.17
C SER A 249 36.80 -5.39 -33.54
N ALA A 250 35.83 -6.28 -33.81
CA ALA A 250 35.06 -6.29 -35.04
C ALA A 250 33.56 -6.44 -34.72
N PRO A 251 32.92 -5.45 -34.08
CA PRO A 251 31.56 -5.56 -33.62
C PRO A 251 30.57 -5.49 -34.80
N PRO A 252 29.55 -6.36 -34.83
CA PRO A 252 28.44 -6.18 -35.75
C PRO A 252 27.59 -5.01 -35.36
N ALA A 253 26.83 -4.43 -36.30
CA ALA A 253 25.79 -3.50 -35.96
C ALA A 253 24.72 -4.16 -35.08
N HIS A 254 24.12 -3.40 -34.17
CA HIS A 254 23.04 -3.86 -33.29
C HIS A 254 23.43 -5.07 -32.41
N SER A 255 24.59 -4.98 -31.76
CA SER A 255 25.00 -5.98 -30.77
C SER A 255 23.96 -6.16 -29.66
N PRO A 256 23.94 -7.28 -28.90
CA PRO A 256 22.93 -7.52 -27.86
C PRO A 256 22.75 -6.37 -26.88
N VAL A 257 23.84 -5.85 -26.34
CA VAL A 257 23.81 -4.72 -25.37
C VAL A 257 23.24 -3.45 -26.03
N ALA A 258 23.59 -3.17 -27.29
CA ALA A 258 23.09 -2.00 -28.03
C ALA A 258 21.57 -2.09 -28.27
N ARG A 259 21.04 -3.28 -28.56
CA ARG A 259 19.59 -3.49 -28.73
C ARG A 259 18.83 -3.30 -27.42
N LEU A 260 19.36 -3.84 -26.31
CA LEU A 260 18.80 -3.63 -24.98
C LEU A 260 18.81 -2.15 -24.57
N ALA A 261 19.93 -1.44 -24.81
CA ALA A 261 20.03 -0.02 -24.53
C ALA A 261 19.02 0.82 -25.34
N ALA A 262 18.82 0.51 -26.61
CA ALA A 262 17.83 1.17 -27.47
C ALA A 262 16.39 0.91 -26.98
N PHE A 263 16.07 -0.31 -26.56
CA PHE A 263 14.78 -0.68 -25.99
C PHE A 263 14.51 0.07 -24.66
N VAL A 264 15.48 0.05 -23.74
CA VAL A 264 15.37 0.77 -22.45
C VAL A 264 15.16 2.27 -22.72
N ASN A 265 15.98 2.87 -23.60
CA ASN A 265 15.86 4.29 -23.93
C ASN A 265 14.49 4.63 -24.55
N GLU A 266 13.93 3.79 -25.39
CA GLU A 266 12.60 4.04 -25.98
C GLU A 266 11.52 4.08 -24.90
N ILE A 267 11.53 3.14 -23.94
CA ILE A 267 10.54 3.10 -22.86
C ILE A 267 10.71 4.27 -21.88
N GLU A 268 11.94 4.61 -21.52
CA GLU A 268 12.23 5.71 -20.57
C GLU A 268 11.92 7.10 -21.15
N THR A 269 12.13 7.30 -22.45
CA THR A 269 11.98 8.61 -23.07
C THR A 269 10.62 8.86 -23.73
N HIS A 270 9.86 7.80 -24.01
CA HIS A 270 8.53 7.91 -24.63
C HIS A 270 7.44 7.35 -23.72
N PRO A 271 6.30 8.02 -23.61
CA PRO A 271 5.19 7.53 -22.79
C PRO A 271 4.50 6.34 -23.48
N VAL A 272 4.87 5.11 -23.11
CA VAL A 272 4.30 3.88 -23.69
C VAL A 272 2.97 3.47 -23.03
N PHE A 273 2.73 3.93 -21.80
CA PHE A 273 1.51 3.60 -21.05
C PHE A 273 0.54 4.79 -20.99
N GLN A 274 -0.76 4.45 -21.01
CA GLN A 274 -1.83 5.44 -20.92
C GLN A 274 -1.81 6.18 -19.58
N ARG A 275 -2.04 7.49 -19.63
CA ARG A 275 -2.26 8.32 -18.44
C ARG A 275 -3.75 8.60 -18.31
N LYS A 276 -4.35 8.05 -17.26
CA LYS A 276 -5.77 8.27 -16.94
C LYS A 276 -5.90 8.39 -15.43
N MET A 277 -6.67 9.36 -14.97
CA MET A 277 -6.94 9.56 -13.56
C MET A 277 -8.08 8.61 -13.13
N PRO A 278 -7.82 7.61 -12.27
CA PRO A 278 -8.86 6.78 -11.66
C PRO A 278 -9.85 7.63 -10.86
N LYS A 279 -11.07 7.15 -10.69
CA LYS A 279 -12.10 7.86 -9.88
C LYS A 279 -11.67 7.98 -8.42
N GLU A 280 -10.91 7.02 -7.91
CA GLU A 280 -10.37 6.98 -6.55
C GLU A 280 -9.32 8.08 -6.34
N VAL A 281 -8.44 8.30 -7.32
CA VAL A 281 -7.45 9.40 -7.30
C VAL A 281 -8.15 10.76 -7.42
N ALA A 282 -9.19 10.85 -8.24
CA ALA A 282 -9.99 12.08 -8.32
C ALA A 282 -10.67 12.37 -6.96
N ALA A 283 -11.30 11.36 -6.34
CA ALA A 283 -11.92 11.49 -5.03
C ALA A 283 -10.91 11.86 -3.93
N MET A 284 -9.69 11.29 -3.97
CA MET A 284 -8.59 11.68 -3.09
C MET A 284 -8.27 13.18 -3.21
N PHE A 285 -8.08 13.66 -4.44
CA PHE A 285 -7.78 15.08 -4.67
C PHE A 285 -8.94 15.99 -4.22
N GLU A 286 -10.17 15.61 -4.50
CA GLU A 286 -11.36 16.37 -4.07
C GLU A 286 -11.49 16.40 -2.53
N THR A 287 -11.18 15.29 -1.85
CA THR A 287 -11.20 15.20 -0.38
C THR A 287 -10.13 16.11 0.25
N LEU A 288 -8.95 16.15 -0.34
CA LEU A 288 -7.80 16.92 0.17
C LEU A 288 -7.84 18.40 -0.23
N ALA A 289 -8.54 18.76 -1.31
CA ALA A 289 -8.60 20.14 -1.82
C ALA A 289 -8.97 21.21 -0.79
N PRO A 290 -9.94 21.02 0.14
CA PRO A 290 -10.28 22.02 1.15
C PRO A 290 -9.13 22.37 2.11
N TYR A 291 -8.14 21.48 2.25
CA TYR A 291 -6.99 21.63 3.14
C TYR A 291 -5.78 22.29 2.47
N ALA A 292 -5.84 22.50 1.16
CA ALA A 292 -4.78 23.11 0.38
C ALA A 292 -4.83 24.63 0.38
N GLY A 293 -3.67 25.27 0.17
CA GLY A 293 -3.59 26.71 -0.15
C GLY A 293 -4.31 27.01 -1.48
N PHE A 294 -4.73 28.27 -1.68
CA PHE A 294 -5.62 28.65 -2.79
C PHE A 294 -5.18 28.15 -4.19
N PRO A 295 -3.91 28.25 -4.61
CA PRO A 295 -3.51 27.77 -5.94
C PRO A 295 -3.72 26.27 -6.14
N LEU A 296 -3.31 25.46 -5.16
CA LEU A 296 -3.48 24.01 -5.21
C LEU A 296 -4.95 23.63 -5.06
N LYS A 297 -5.69 24.28 -4.17
CA LYS A 297 -7.12 24.12 -3.99
C LYS A 297 -7.90 24.40 -5.29
N LEU A 298 -7.52 25.47 -6.03
CA LEU A 298 -8.14 25.79 -7.32
C LEU A 298 -7.99 24.64 -8.31
N VAL A 299 -6.81 24.04 -8.39
CA VAL A 299 -6.54 22.91 -9.29
C VAL A 299 -7.28 21.66 -8.86
N LEU A 300 -7.16 21.26 -7.58
CA LEU A 300 -7.73 20.01 -7.07
C LEU A 300 -9.27 20.03 -6.98
N SER A 301 -9.87 21.20 -6.72
CA SER A 301 -11.33 21.33 -6.70
C SER A 301 -11.96 21.38 -8.09
N ASN A 302 -11.20 21.61 -9.14
CA ASN A 302 -11.71 21.77 -10.51
C ASN A 302 -11.07 20.78 -11.49
N LEU A 303 -11.05 19.49 -11.11
CA LEU A 303 -10.51 18.40 -11.95
C LEU A 303 -11.18 18.35 -13.33
N TRP A 304 -12.43 18.77 -13.46
CA TRP A 304 -13.16 18.87 -14.72
C TRP A 304 -12.43 19.78 -15.74
N LEU A 305 -11.73 20.80 -15.27
CA LEU A 305 -10.95 21.75 -16.11
C LEU A 305 -9.47 21.37 -16.18
N PHE A 306 -8.86 21.01 -15.03
CA PHE A 306 -7.41 20.85 -14.91
C PHE A 306 -6.90 19.43 -15.16
N ARG A 307 -7.78 18.40 -15.23
CA ARG A 307 -7.37 17.00 -15.44
C ARG A 307 -6.42 16.78 -16.62
N PRO A 308 -6.64 17.36 -17.83
CA PRO A 308 -5.71 17.17 -18.94
C PRO A 308 -4.28 17.70 -18.67
N ILE A 309 -4.18 18.78 -17.91
CA ILE A 309 -2.91 19.36 -17.49
C ILE A 309 -2.27 18.48 -16.42
N LEU A 310 -3.03 18.07 -15.41
CA LEU A 310 -2.55 17.20 -14.34
C LEU A 310 -2.00 15.88 -14.86
N LEU A 311 -2.65 15.23 -15.82
CA LEU A 311 -2.16 13.99 -16.43
C LEU A 311 -0.78 14.14 -17.10
N LYS A 312 -0.41 15.34 -17.53
CA LYS A 312 0.90 15.63 -18.08
C LYS A 312 1.93 16.00 -17.01
N VAL A 313 1.49 16.77 -16.02
CA VAL A 313 2.38 17.42 -15.03
C VAL A 313 2.69 16.50 -13.84
N LEU A 314 1.71 15.72 -13.36
CA LEU A 314 1.90 14.85 -12.18
C LEU A 314 3.15 13.96 -12.28
N PRO A 315 3.41 13.24 -13.41
CA PRO A 315 4.61 12.39 -13.50
C PRO A 315 5.94 13.18 -13.53
N MET A 316 5.89 14.50 -13.76
CA MET A 316 7.08 15.35 -13.82
C MET A 316 7.43 15.93 -12.45
N ILE A 317 6.44 16.12 -11.56
CA ILE A 317 6.63 16.72 -10.24
C ILE A 317 6.79 15.70 -9.13
N SER A 318 6.23 14.48 -9.32
CA SER A 318 6.29 13.41 -8.33
C SER A 318 6.18 12.04 -9.01
N ALA A 319 7.16 11.18 -8.78
CA ALA A 319 7.13 9.79 -9.24
C ALA A 319 5.91 9.05 -8.66
N GLN A 320 5.61 9.25 -7.38
CA GLN A 320 4.46 8.68 -6.69
C GLN A 320 3.13 9.10 -7.34
N ALA A 321 2.94 10.40 -7.58
CA ALA A 321 1.75 10.92 -8.25
C ALA A 321 1.62 10.39 -9.68
N GLY A 322 2.74 10.25 -10.39
CA GLY A 322 2.79 9.63 -11.71
C GLY A 322 2.39 8.16 -11.70
N ALA A 323 2.79 7.42 -10.65
CA ALA A 323 2.46 6.01 -10.49
C ALA A 323 0.96 5.77 -10.22
N MET A 324 0.26 6.73 -9.60
CA MET A 324 -1.19 6.63 -9.34
C MET A 324 -2.07 6.80 -10.59
N ILE A 325 -1.52 7.24 -11.72
CA ILE A 325 -2.30 7.54 -12.94
C ILE A 325 -1.87 6.75 -14.18
N ARG A 326 -0.92 5.84 -14.04
CA ARG A 326 -0.44 5.00 -15.16
C ARG A 326 0.19 3.69 -14.68
N THR A 327 0.24 2.70 -15.56
CA THR A 327 1.16 1.57 -15.41
C THR A 327 2.59 2.10 -15.42
N THR A 328 3.44 1.55 -14.57
CA THR A 328 4.86 1.93 -14.47
C THR A 328 5.76 0.73 -14.76
N MET A 329 6.97 1.01 -15.23
CA MET A 329 8.01 0.02 -15.50
C MET A 329 9.35 0.60 -15.05
N ALA A 330 10.09 -0.17 -14.27
CA ALA A 330 11.42 0.19 -13.79
C ALA A 330 12.42 -0.90 -14.14
N PHE A 331 13.51 -0.55 -14.81
CA PHE A 331 14.59 -1.48 -15.12
C PHE A 331 15.50 -1.60 -13.91
N THR A 332 15.73 -2.82 -13.42
CA THR A 332 16.40 -3.06 -12.12
C THR A 332 17.68 -3.87 -12.22
N GLN A 333 17.83 -4.70 -13.26
CA GLN A 333 18.99 -5.55 -13.44
C GLN A 333 19.40 -5.55 -14.92
N MET A 334 20.71 -5.61 -15.19
CA MET A 334 21.24 -5.71 -16.54
C MET A 334 22.49 -6.59 -16.54
N SER A 335 22.64 -7.47 -17.53
CA SER A 335 23.82 -8.31 -17.71
C SER A 335 24.26 -8.35 -19.17
N GLY A 336 25.56 -8.62 -19.38
CA GLY A 336 26.16 -8.73 -20.71
C GLY A 336 27.36 -9.69 -20.67
N SER A 337 28.49 -9.30 -21.29
CA SER A 337 29.71 -10.09 -21.22
C SER A 337 30.49 -9.82 -19.93
N ASP A 338 31.11 -10.86 -19.38
CA ASP A 338 32.01 -10.74 -18.22
C ASP A 338 33.40 -10.18 -18.59
N ALA A 339 33.71 -10.08 -19.89
CA ALA A 339 34.98 -9.58 -20.40
C ALA A 339 34.80 -8.46 -21.42
N CYS A 340 35.57 -7.36 -21.28
CA CYS A 340 35.45 -6.17 -22.15
C CYS A 340 35.80 -6.43 -23.62
N ASN A 341 36.59 -7.46 -23.93
CA ASN A 341 37.01 -7.80 -25.28
C ASN A 341 36.17 -8.89 -25.96
N VAL A 342 35.05 -9.31 -25.32
CA VAL A 342 34.17 -10.36 -25.82
C VAL A 342 32.75 -9.80 -26.04
N LEU A 343 32.18 -10.02 -27.21
CA LEU A 343 30.78 -9.72 -27.48
C LEU A 343 29.92 -10.84 -26.87
N PRO A 344 28.89 -10.52 -26.07
CA PRO A 344 28.06 -11.53 -25.43
C PRO A 344 27.22 -12.30 -26.46
N GLN A 345 27.14 -13.62 -26.29
CA GLN A 345 26.14 -14.40 -27.00
C GLN A 345 24.71 -14.14 -26.53
N GLU A 346 24.59 -13.80 -25.24
CA GLU A 346 23.34 -13.40 -24.60
C GLU A 346 23.59 -12.19 -23.69
N ALA A 347 22.71 -11.22 -23.75
CA ALA A 347 22.62 -10.13 -22.80
C ALA A 347 21.17 -9.97 -22.37
N SER A 348 20.92 -9.53 -21.14
CA SER A 348 19.57 -9.39 -20.62
C SER A 348 19.38 -8.12 -19.82
N VAL A 349 18.13 -7.65 -19.74
CA VAL A 349 17.67 -6.62 -18.81
C VAL A 349 16.38 -7.10 -18.17
N SER A 350 16.25 -6.92 -16.84
CA SER A 350 15.01 -7.22 -16.11
C SER A 350 14.34 -5.93 -15.67
N ALA A 351 13.01 -5.96 -15.66
CA ALA A 351 12.20 -4.83 -15.22
C ALA A 351 11.09 -5.29 -14.29
N ASN A 352 10.76 -4.44 -13.33
CA ASN A 352 9.56 -4.55 -12.51
C ASN A 352 8.47 -3.64 -13.08
N MET A 353 7.29 -4.20 -13.32
CA MET A 353 6.12 -3.47 -13.80
C MET A 353 5.06 -3.38 -12.70
N ARG A 354 4.28 -2.28 -12.71
CA ARG A 354 3.14 -2.09 -11.80
C ARG A 354 1.92 -1.67 -12.59
N PHE A 355 0.91 -2.54 -12.65
CA PHE A 355 -0.30 -2.36 -13.46
C PHE A 355 -1.36 -1.56 -12.73
N ILE A 356 -2.22 -0.87 -13.49
CA ILE A 356 -3.34 -0.07 -12.97
C ILE A 356 -4.64 -0.46 -13.70
N PRO A 357 -5.84 -0.36 -13.07
CA PRO A 357 -7.09 -0.91 -13.62
C PRO A 357 -7.45 -0.50 -15.06
N HIS A 358 -7.12 0.72 -15.48
CA HIS A 358 -7.44 1.18 -16.83
C HIS A 358 -6.45 0.69 -17.92
N GLN A 359 -5.37 0.02 -17.52
CA GLN A 359 -4.39 -0.62 -18.38
C GLN A 359 -3.70 -1.75 -17.60
N GLY A 360 -4.43 -2.86 -17.42
CA GLY A 360 -4.03 -4.00 -16.63
C GLY A 360 -2.87 -4.82 -17.22
N MET A 361 -2.65 -5.97 -16.62
CA MET A 361 -1.50 -6.83 -16.90
C MET A 361 -1.41 -7.24 -18.37
N GLU A 362 -2.49 -7.81 -18.91
CA GLU A 362 -2.48 -8.38 -20.27
C GLU A 362 -2.18 -7.30 -21.32
N GLU A 363 -2.88 -6.14 -21.26
CA GLU A 363 -2.66 -5.04 -22.20
C GLU A 363 -1.25 -4.46 -22.06
N SER A 364 -0.79 -4.23 -20.84
CA SER A 364 0.54 -3.65 -20.58
C SER A 364 1.66 -4.57 -21.03
N LEU A 365 1.60 -5.88 -20.74
CA LEU A 365 2.56 -6.87 -21.21
C LEU A 365 2.53 -7.00 -22.74
N GLY A 366 1.35 -6.90 -23.36
CA GLY A 366 1.20 -6.90 -24.82
C GLY A 366 1.89 -5.73 -25.50
N ILE A 367 1.82 -4.51 -24.92
CA ILE A 367 2.52 -3.32 -25.40
C ILE A 367 4.03 -3.53 -25.35
N VAL A 368 4.53 -3.97 -24.18
CA VAL A 368 5.98 -4.15 -23.97
C VAL A 368 6.54 -5.29 -24.83
N ARG A 369 5.77 -6.37 -25.04
CA ARG A 369 6.15 -7.48 -25.94
C ARG A 369 6.36 -6.99 -27.38
N LYS A 370 5.44 -6.20 -27.91
CA LYS A 370 5.58 -5.62 -29.27
C LYS A 370 6.81 -4.71 -29.37
N LEU A 371 7.12 -3.95 -28.33
CA LEU A 371 8.34 -3.14 -28.31
C LEU A 371 9.60 -4.00 -28.24
N ALA A 372 9.61 -5.05 -27.43
CA ALA A 372 10.72 -5.99 -27.36
C ALA A 372 10.96 -6.67 -28.73
N GLU A 373 9.92 -7.15 -29.39
CA GLU A 373 9.98 -7.73 -30.73
C GLU A 373 10.56 -6.74 -31.75
N LYS A 374 10.15 -5.45 -31.72
CA LYS A 374 10.69 -4.38 -32.58
C LYS A 374 12.21 -4.25 -32.44
N HIS A 375 12.76 -4.47 -31.24
CA HIS A 375 14.20 -4.45 -30.98
C HIS A 375 14.87 -5.81 -31.10
N GLY A 376 14.17 -6.84 -31.59
CA GLY A 376 14.67 -8.20 -31.73
C GLY A 376 15.04 -8.86 -30.40
N LEU A 377 14.26 -8.59 -29.34
CA LEU A 377 14.44 -9.15 -28.01
C LEU A 377 13.42 -10.25 -27.74
N GLY A 378 13.85 -11.29 -27.02
CA GLY A 378 12.94 -12.21 -26.34
C GLY A 378 12.38 -11.55 -25.08
N MET A 379 11.16 -11.95 -24.69
CA MET A 379 10.49 -11.50 -23.45
C MET A 379 9.99 -12.71 -22.67
N GLU A 380 10.39 -12.79 -21.42
CA GLU A 380 9.97 -13.80 -20.44
C GLU A 380 9.33 -13.12 -19.26
N VAL A 381 8.14 -13.56 -18.85
CA VAL A 381 7.47 -13.12 -17.63
C VAL A 381 7.86 -14.10 -16.53
N LEU A 382 8.62 -13.63 -15.55
CA LEU A 382 9.14 -14.44 -14.43
C LEU A 382 8.08 -14.68 -13.37
N ALA A 383 7.34 -13.61 -13.05
CA ALA A 383 6.22 -13.62 -12.13
C ALA A 383 5.25 -12.51 -12.51
N ALA A 384 3.95 -12.73 -12.35
CA ALA A 384 2.96 -11.67 -12.58
C ALA A 384 1.66 -11.92 -11.79
N ASN A 385 1.07 -10.83 -11.34
CA ASN A 385 -0.31 -10.76 -10.87
C ASN A 385 -0.93 -9.44 -11.30
N ASP A 386 -2.22 -9.44 -11.58
CA ASP A 386 -2.91 -8.21 -11.98
C ASP A 386 -3.22 -7.31 -10.77
N TYR A 387 -3.74 -6.11 -11.03
CA TYR A 387 -4.24 -5.20 -10.00
C TYR A 387 -5.39 -5.86 -9.21
N THR A 388 -5.65 -5.33 -8.01
CA THR A 388 -6.84 -5.71 -7.25
C THR A 388 -8.04 -4.87 -7.70
N GLU A 389 -9.26 -5.47 -7.69
CA GLU A 389 -10.46 -4.72 -8.04
C GLU A 389 -10.70 -3.58 -7.04
N PRO A 390 -10.97 -2.35 -7.53
CA PRO A 390 -11.23 -1.23 -6.65
C PRO A 390 -12.49 -1.40 -5.81
N VAL A 391 -12.37 -1.19 -4.50
CA VAL A 391 -13.52 -1.11 -3.59
C VAL A 391 -14.46 0.02 -4.01
N ASP A 392 -15.76 -0.21 -3.92
CA ASP A 392 -16.74 0.86 -4.16
C ASP A 392 -16.65 1.92 -3.05
N ILE A 393 -16.02 3.05 -3.38
CA ILE A 393 -15.87 4.19 -2.45
C ILE A 393 -17.19 4.89 -2.11
N GLN A 394 -18.30 4.57 -2.79
CA GLN A 394 -19.66 4.99 -2.46
C GLN A 394 -20.44 3.87 -1.75
N GLY A 395 -19.83 2.69 -1.60
CA GLY A 395 -20.42 1.53 -0.95
C GLY A 395 -20.55 1.69 0.56
N GLU A 396 -21.38 0.84 1.17
CA GLU A 396 -21.63 0.86 2.63
C GLU A 396 -20.37 0.54 3.43
N ALA A 397 -19.58 -0.44 2.98
CA ALA A 397 -18.36 -0.86 3.68
C ALA A 397 -17.34 0.28 3.78
N PHE A 398 -17.06 0.98 2.68
CA PHE A 398 -16.14 2.11 2.69
C PHE A 398 -16.67 3.28 3.54
N ARG A 399 -17.98 3.59 3.45
CA ARG A 399 -18.60 4.61 4.32
C ARG A 399 -18.53 4.25 5.80
N THR A 400 -18.63 2.96 6.15
CA THR A 400 -18.45 2.50 7.54
C THR A 400 -17.03 2.77 8.01
N VAL A 401 -16.01 2.42 7.20
CA VAL A 401 -14.61 2.74 7.51
C VAL A 401 -14.40 4.25 7.69
N GLN A 402 -14.92 5.08 6.78
CA GLN A 402 -14.82 6.54 6.89
C GLN A 402 -15.51 7.10 8.15
N ARG A 403 -16.67 6.56 8.53
CA ARG A 403 -17.37 6.94 9.74
C ARG A 403 -16.57 6.59 10.99
N VAL A 404 -16.02 5.36 11.04
CA VAL A 404 -15.17 4.93 12.16
C VAL A 404 -13.90 5.79 12.26
N ILE A 405 -13.28 6.15 11.13
CA ILE A 405 -12.15 7.09 11.11
C ILE A 405 -12.56 8.45 11.70
N ALA A 406 -13.69 9.00 11.28
CA ALA A 406 -14.14 10.31 11.76
C ALA A 406 -14.50 10.31 13.27
N GLU A 407 -15.04 9.20 13.78
CA GLU A 407 -15.38 9.00 15.19
C GLU A 407 -14.12 8.81 16.04
N THR A 408 -13.13 8.06 15.55
CA THR A 408 -11.92 7.73 16.31
C THR A 408 -10.85 8.83 16.22
N PHE A 409 -10.74 9.49 15.06
CA PHE A 409 -9.70 10.48 14.78
C PHE A 409 -10.33 11.85 14.44
N PRO A 410 -10.98 12.52 15.41
CA PRO A 410 -11.66 13.78 15.13
C PRO A 410 -10.70 14.83 14.58
N GLY A 411 -11.08 15.43 13.46
CA GLY A 411 -10.23 16.40 12.73
C GLY A 411 -9.25 15.77 11.73
N CYS A 412 -9.22 14.43 11.62
CA CYS A 412 -8.51 13.70 10.56
C CYS A 412 -9.49 13.38 9.42
N ALA A 413 -9.20 13.84 8.21
CA ALA A 413 -10.05 13.51 7.06
C ALA A 413 -9.67 12.14 6.49
N GLY A 414 -10.68 11.27 6.33
CA GLY A 414 -10.53 10.00 5.62
C GLY A 414 -10.59 10.19 4.10
N SER A 415 -9.64 9.66 3.38
CA SER A 415 -9.51 9.76 1.93
C SER A 415 -9.26 8.38 1.30
N PRO A 416 -9.90 8.04 0.16
CA PRO A 416 -9.45 6.90 -0.60
C PRO A 416 -8.03 7.14 -1.11
N TYR A 417 -7.27 6.05 -1.25
CA TYR A 417 -5.89 6.05 -1.71
C TYR A 417 -5.64 4.88 -2.66
N VAL A 418 -4.70 5.04 -3.58
CA VAL A 418 -4.25 3.97 -4.48
C VAL A 418 -2.90 3.46 -3.99
N MET A 419 -2.85 2.21 -3.58
CA MET A 419 -1.62 1.55 -3.19
C MET A 419 -0.76 1.26 -4.41
N THR A 420 0.47 1.76 -4.40
CA THR A 420 1.47 1.46 -5.44
C THR A 420 2.28 0.20 -5.11
N GLY A 421 2.28 -0.21 -3.85
CA GLY A 421 2.74 -1.50 -3.34
C GLY A 421 1.67 -2.58 -3.44
N ALA A 422 1.91 -3.71 -2.80
CA ALA A 422 0.98 -4.81 -2.66
C ALA A 422 1.05 -5.32 -1.21
N THR A 423 -0.07 -5.85 -0.71
CA THR A 423 -0.19 -6.48 0.60
C THR A 423 -0.82 -7.87 0.45
N ASP A 424 -0.86 -8.63 1.51
CA ASP A 424 -1.51 -9.94 1.54
C ASP A 424 -3.02 -9.89 1.32
N SER A 425 -3.65 -8.75 1.58
CA SER A 425 -5.10 -8.60 1.38
C SER A 425 -5.56 -8.80 -0.06
N ARG A 426 -4.67 -8.73 -1.06
CA ARG A 426 -4.98 -9.05 -2.46
C ARG A 426 -5.57 -10.46 -2.63
N PHE A 427 -5.15 -11.40 -1.80
CA PHE A 427 -5.66 -12.78 -1.87
C PHE A 427 -7.10 -12.91 -1.36
N TYR A 428 -7.52 -12.03 -0.45
CA TYR A 428 -8.88 -11.99 0.08
C TYR A 428 -9.93 -11.54 -0.94
N GLN A 429 -9.54 -10.89 -2.02
CA GLN A 429 -10.48 -10.52 -3.10
C GLN A 429 -11.18 -11.72 -3.75
N LYS A 430 -10.63 -12.93 -3.58
CA LYS A 430 -11.29 -14.17 -4.00
C LYS A 430 -12.59 -14.44 -3.25
N ILE A 431 -12.70 -13.96 -2.01
CA ILE A 431 -13.82 -14.24 -1.09
C ILE A 431 -14.51 -12.99 -0.55
N CYS A 432 -13.99 -11.79 -0.85
CA CYS A 432 -14.52 -10.51 -0.35
C CYS A 432 -14.35 -9.40 -1.37
N ASP A 433 -15.43 -8.64 -1.64
CA ASP A 433 -15.39 -7.47 -2.54
C ASP A 433 -14.92 -6.19 -1.83
N ASN A 434 -14.99 -6.14 -0.50
CA ASN A 434 -14.66 -4.96 0.29
C ASN A 434 -13.35 -5.17 1.05
N VAL A 435 -12.22 -5.09 0.35
CA VAL A 435 -10.89 -5.25 0.93
C VAL A 435 -10.20 -3.90 0.99
N VAL A 436 -10.09 -3.32 2.19
CA VAL A 436 -9.45 -2.03 2.44
C VAL A 436 -8.10 -2.20 3.13
N ARG A 437 -7.19 -1.23 2.94
CA ARG A 437 -5.86 -1.19 3.54
C ARG A 437 -5.76 0.06 4.39
N PHE A 438 -5.69 -0.13 5.70
CA PHE A 438 -5.59 0.99 6.63
C PHE A 438 -5.01 0.53 7.97
N ALA A 439 -3.71 0.77 8.16
CA ALA A 439 -3.07 0.70 9.47
C ALA A 439 -3.40 2.00 10.22
N PRO A 440 -4.14 1.96 11.34
CA PRO A 440 -4.63 3.18 12.00
C PRO A 440 -3.56 3.86 12.88
N VAL A 441 -2.31 3.91 12.39
CA VAL A 441 -1.16 4.56 13.02
C VAL A 441 -0.66 5.73 12.19
N ILE A 442 0.15 6.62 12.79
CA ILE A 442 0.66 7.81 12.11
C ILE A 442 2.01 7.50 11.47
N TYR A 443 2.08 7.75 10.17
CA TYR A 443 3.32 7.69 9.39
C TYR A 443 3.74 9.09 8.98
N GLY A 444 4.76 9.61 9.66
CA GLY A 444 5.51 10.79 9.26
C GLY A 444 6.63 10.44 8.26
N PRO A 445 7.38 11.45 7.78
CA PRO A 445 8.50 11.22 6.85
C PRO A 445 9.58 10.28 7.40
N GLU A 446 9.81 10.29 8.71
CA GLU A 446 10.78 9.42 9.39
C GLU A 446 10.32 7.95 9.34
N GLN A 447 9.08 7.67 9.74
CA GLN A 447 8.50 6.32 9.70
C GLN A 447 8.48 5.77 8.28
N MET A 448 8.02 6.56 7.30
CA MET A 448 8.02 6.18 5.88
C MET A 448 9.42 5.87 5.34
N LYS A 449 10.47 6.53 5.84
CA LYS A 449 11.86 6.26 5.46
C LYS A 449 12.41 5.02 6.16
N GLY A 450 11.97 4.73 7.38
CA GLY A 450 12.41 3.60 8.19
C GLY A 450 11.87 2.26 7.70
N MET A 451 10.65 2.23 7.13
CA MET A 451 10.08 1.03 6.53
C MET A 451 11.06 0.42 5.51
N HIS A 452 11.38 -0.88 5.64
CA HIS A 452 12.41 -1.58 4.86
C HIS A 452 13.80 -0.92 4.87
N GLY A 453 13.98 0.18 5.62
CA GLY A 453 15.23 0.90 5.82
C GLY A 453 15.89 0.58 7.17
N VAL A 454 16.78 1.46 7.62
CA VAL A 454 17.36 1.43 8.97
C VAL A 454 16.58 2.37 9.89
N ASN A 455 16.72 2.17 11.21
CA ASN A 455 16.08 3.00 12.25
C ASN A 455 14.56 3.04 12.14
N GLU A 456 13.96 1.91 11.80
CA GLU A 456 12.50 1.76 11.79
C GLU A 456 11.95 2.02 13.19
N ASN A 457 10.86 2.80 13.25
CA ASN A 457 10.25 3.19 14.51
C ASN A 457 8.78 3.60 14.33
N ILE A 458 8.04 3.64 15.42
CA ILE A 458 6.70 4.21 15.49
C ILE A 458 6.55 5.10 16.73
N GLU A 459 5.91 6.26 16.57
CA GLU A 459 5.54 7.09 17.73
C GLU A 459 4.43 6.39 18.52
N TYR A 460 4.70 6.04 19.79
CA TYR A 460 3.74 5.24 20.55
C TYR A 460 2.48 5.99 20.99
N ASN A 461 2.49 7.34 20.94
CA ASN A 461 1.30 8.16 21.24
C ASN A 461 0.12 7.91 20.27
N CYS A 462 0.37 7.32 19.07
CA CYS A 462 -0.69 6.96 18.13
C CYS A 462 -1.31 5.59 18.40
N LEU A 463 -0.69 4.74 19.24
CA LEU A 463 -1.13 3.35 19.45
C LEU A 463 -2.50 3.27 20.12
N SER A 464 -2.82 4.19 21.06
CA SER A 464 -4.14 4.25 21.69
C SER A 464 -5.25 4.46 20.66
N GLY A 465 -5.04 5.41 19.73
CA GLY A 465 -5.97 5.63 18.62
C GLY A 465 -6.11 4.42 17.70
N ALA A 466 -5.02 3.69 17.46
CA ALA A 466 -5.05 2.48 16.67
C ALA A 466 -5.91 1.39 17.30
N VAL A 467 -5.77 1.16 18.60
CA VAL A 467 -6.59 0.21 19.36
C VAL A 467 -8.06 0.64 19.32
N ASP A 468 -8.35 1.93 19.56
CA ASP A 468 -9.72 2.46 19.55
C ASP A 468 -10.38 2.35 18.17
N TYR A 469 -9.61 2.52 17.08
CA TYR A 469 -10.11 2.30 15.72
C TYR A 469 -10.62 0.86 15.52
N TYR A 470 -9.83 -0.14 15.88
CA TYR A 470 -10.26 -1.54 15.74
C TYR A 470 -11.42 -1.87 16.67
N ARG A 471 -11.45 -1.36 17.90
CA ARG A 471 -12.60 -1.49 18.79
C ARG A 471 -13.89 -0.91 18.19
N ASN A 472 -13.79 0.29 17.63
CA ASN A 472 -14.92 0.99 16.99
C ASN A 472 -15.35 0.29 15.70
N LEU A 473 -14.40 -0.24 14.91
CA LEU A 473 -14.70 -1.00 13.70
C LEU A 473 -15.47 -2.29 14.04
N ILE A 474 -15.03 -3.05 15.04
CA ILE A 474 -15.73 -4.25 15.53
C ILE A 474 -17.15 -3.88 16.02
N LYS A 475 -17.29 -2.82 16.83
CA LYS A 475 -18.58 -2.34 17.34
C LYS A 475 -19.51 -1.81 16.24
N SER A 476 -18.95 -1.43 15.09
CA SER A 476 -19.71 -0.91 13.93
C SER A 476 -20.12 -2.00 12.94
N ALA A 477 -19.53 -3.17 13.01
CA ALA A 477 -19.91 -4.30 12.17
C ALA A 477 -21.31 -4.79 12.55
N GLY A 478 -22.25 -4.64 11.63
CA GLY A 478 -23.65 -5.05 11.85
C GLY A 478 -24.64 -3.93 12.21
N LYS A 479 -24.18 -2.66 12.21
CA LYS A 479 -25.05 -1.49 12.33
C LYS A 479 -25.54 -0.99 10.97
#